data_9a4bafbe4e8cd763f1f6cbc736302471
#
_entry.id   9a4bafbe4e8cd763f1f6cbc736302471
#
_cell.length_a   1.000
_cell.length_b   1.000
_cell.length_c   1.000
_cell.angle_alpha   90.00
_cell.angle_beta   90.00
_cell.angle_gamma   90.00
#
_symmetry.space_group_name_H-M   'P 1'
#
loop_
_entity.id
_entity.type
_entity.pdbx_description
1 polymer ?
#
loop_
_entity_poly.entity_id
_entity_poly.type
_entity_poly.pdbx_seq_one_letter_code
_entity_poly.pdbx_strand_id
1 'polypeptide(L)'
;MQYPLGIPPNLRTNIDYVFILRENYLSNRKKIWENFASMFPTLESFCSVLDQTTENYSCLVISNNSKSNKITDQIFWYKAEDRPDYKLGSKEFWEMSKNLASDDEGDEYDPNARKKQKGQNITVKKTGGKW
;
A
#
# COMPACT_ATOMS: atom_id res chain seq x y z
N MET A 1 3.84 -0.30 1.69
CA MET A 1 4.28 -0.66 3.05
C MET A 1 4.68 0.60 3.79
N GLN A 2 4.08 0.91 4.92
CA GLN A 2 4.35 2.14 5.69
C GLN A 2 5.58 2.03 6.61
N TYR A 3 6.00 0.83 6.92
CA TYR A 3 7.11 0.58 7.82
C TYR A 3 8.21 -0.25 7.12
N PRO A 4 9.44 0.29 6.95
CA PRO A 4 10.49 -0.38 6.18
C PRO A 4 10.89 -1.76 6.73
N LEU A 5 10.74 -1.99 8.02
CA LEU A 5 11.08 -3.25 8.69
C LEU A 5 9.91 -4.22 8.85
N GLY A 6 8.75 -3.93 8.23
CA GLY A 6 7.58 -4.82 8.28
C GLY A 6 7.79 -6.19 7.63
N ILE A 7 8.81 -6.33 6.77
CA ILE A 7 9.18 -7.61 6.15
C ILE A 7 10.35 -8.22 6.94
N PRO A 8 10.22 -9.46 7.42
CA PRO A 8 11.32 -10.17 8.09
C PRO A 8 12.58 -10.25 7.21
N PRO A 9 13.79 -10.24 7.80
CA PRO A 9 15.05 -10.24 7.04
C PRO A 9 15.19 -11.41 6.04
N ASN A 10 14.71 -12.60 6.40
CA ASN A 10 14.76 -13.79 5.55
C ASN A 10 13.89 -13.67 4.28
N LEU A 11 12.87 -12.81 4.28
CA LEU A 11 12.02 -12.58 3.11
C LEU A 11 12.52 -11.43 2.24
N ARG A 12 13.37 -10.54 2.77
CA ARG A 12 13.89 -9.38 2.03
C ARG A 12 14.79 -9.78 0.86
N THR A 13 15.49 -10.90 0.98
CA THR A 13 16.36 -11.43 -0.07
C THR A 13 15.61 -11.90 -1.32
N ASN A 14 14.30 -12.14 -1.19
CA ASN A 14 13.45 -12.58 -2.30
C ASN A 14 12.73 -11.39 -3.00
N ILE A 15 13.09 -10.16 -2.64
CA ILE A 15 12.50 -8.96 -3.26
C ILE A 15 13.29 -8.62 -4.51
N ASP A 16 12.64 -8.63 -5.67
CA ASP A 16 13.24 -8.29 -6.95
C ASP A 16 13.30 -6.79 -7.18
N TYR A 17 12.25 -6.07 -6.80
CA TYR A 17 12.14 -4.63 -6.98
C TYR A 17 11.65 -3.93 -5.72
N VAL A 18 12.29 -2.80 -5.40
CA VAL A 18 11.89 -1.93 -4.29
C VAL A 18 11.51 -0.57 -4.84
N PHE A 19 10.25 -0.17 -4.65
CA PHE A 19 9.74 1.14 -5.03
C PHE A 19 9.72 2.03 -3.79
N ILE A 20 10.54 3.07 -3.80
CA ILE A 20 10.69 3.99 -2.67
C ILE A 20 10.03 5.31 -3.03
N LEU A 21 8.95 5.62 -2.32
CA LEU A 21 8.26 6.89 -2.42
C LEU A 21 8.96 7.94 -1.57
N ARG A 22 8.52 9.20 -1.72
CA ARG A 22 9.05 10.32 -0.93
C ARG A 22 8.92 10.03 0.57
N GLU A 23 10.04 10.15 1.27
CA GLU A 23 10.13 10.02 2.72
C GLU A 23 10.83 11.25 3.28
N ASN A 24 10.20 11.92 4.24
CA ASN A 24 10.72 13.16 4.82
C ASN A 24 11.50 12.92 6.12
N TYR A 25 11.23 11.82 6.82
CA TYR A 25 11.90 11.54 8.09
C TYR A 25 13.26 10.89 7.89
N LEU A 26 14.31 11.54 8.37
CA LEU A 26 15.70 11.06 8.25
C LEU A 26 15.88 9.67 8.89
N SER A 27 15.20 9.40 10.01
CA SER A 27 15.24 8.09 10.68
C SER A 27 14.70 6.96 9.80
N ASN A 28 13.66 7.22 9.01
CA ASN A 28 13.12 6.27 8.04
C ASN A 28 14.02 6.14 6.82
N ARG A 29 14.55 7.24 6.30
CA ARG A 29 15.55 7.23 5.21
C ARG A 29 16.75 6.35 5.57
N LYS A 30 17.26 6.48 6.80
CA LYS A 30 18.37 5.65 7.30
C LYS A 30 18.02 4.17 7.30
N LYS A 31 16.82 3.80 7.80
CA LYS A 31 16.34 2.41 7.78
C LYS A 31 16.18 1.86 6.36
N ILE A 32 15.67 2.65 5.43
CA ILE A 32 15.55 2.27 4.02
C ILE A 32 16.92 2.06 3.42
N TRP A 33 17.86 2.98 3.65
CA TRP A 33 19.24 2.87 3.16
C TRP A 33 19.92 1.61 3.68
N GLU A 34 19.88 1.35 4.97
CA GLU A 34 20.53 0.18 5.60
C GLU A 34 19.96 -1.16 5.11
N ASN A 35 18.66 -1.22 4.80
CA ASN A 35 17.98 -2.50 4.51
C ASN A 35 17.74 -2.76 3.03
N PHE A 36 17.67 -1.74 2.18
CA PHE A 36 17.30 -1.87 0.78
C PHE A 36 18.20 -1.11 -0.20
N ALA A 37 18.93 -0.13 0.27
CA ALA A 37 19.72 0.77 -0.57
C ALA A 37 21.21 0.85 -0.16
N SER A 38 21.73 -0.23 0.39
CA SER A 38 23.13 -0.31 0.87
C SER A 38 24.18 -0.23 -0.25
N MET A 39 23.77 -0.27 -1.53
CA MET A 39 24.64 -0.02 -2.67
C MET A 39 25.13 1.44 -2.73
N PHE A 40 24.41 2.36 -2.11
CA PHE A 40 24.90 3.74 -1.98
C PHE A 40 25.98 3.82 -0.90
N PRO A 41 27.13 4.46 -1.20
CA PRO A 41 28.28 4.49 -0.28
C PRO A 41 27.99 5.28 1.00
N THR A 42 27.12 6.27 0.93
CA THR A 42 26.77 7.13 2.08
C THR A 42 25.28 7.39 2.14
N LEU A 43 24.76 7.63 3.35
CA LEU A 43 23.37 8.04 3.55
C LEU A 43 23.07 9.38 2.82
N GLU A 44 24.02 10.29 2.77
CA GLU A 44 23.88 11.58 2.10
C GLU A 44 23.68 11.43 0.59
N SER A 45 24.46 10.54 -0.05
CA SER A 45 24.30 10.25 -1.47
C SER A 45 22.95 9.62 -1.77
N PHE A 46 22.50 8.69 -0.91
CA PHE A 46 21.15 8.13 -1.02
C PHE A 46 20.06 9.19 -0.87
N CYS A 47 20.15 10.06 0.16
CA CYS A 47 19.16 11.12 0.36
C CYS A 47 19.11 12.10 -0.82
N SER A 48 20.26 12.47 -1.38
CA SER A 48 20.33 13.36 -2.55
C SER A 48 19.62 12.74 -3.77
N VAL A 49 19.86 11.47 -4.04
CA VAL A 49 19.20 10.76 -5.15
C VAL A 49 17.71 10.58 -4.87
N LEU A 50 17.33 10.24 -3.64
CA LEU A 50 15.94 10.10 -3.25
C LEU A 50 15.17 11.41 -3.45
N ASP A 51 15.72 12.54 -3.02
CA ASP A 51 15.07 13.84 -3.17
C ASP A 51 14.87 14.22 -4.64
N GLN A 52 15.86 13.96 -5.51
CA GLN A 52 15.77 14.22 -6.95
C GLN A 52 14.77 13.29 -7.67
N THR A 53 14.68 12.03 -7.27
CA THR A 53 13.88 11.01 -7.95
C THR A 53 12.45 10.92 -7.45
N THR A 54 12.13 11.51 -6.30
CA THR A 54 10.79 11.44 -5.70
C THR A 54 10.01 12.74 -5.79
N GLU A 55 10.37 13.63 -6.70
CA GLU A 55 9.62 14.83 -7.01
C GLU A 55 8.43 14.50 -7.95
N ASN A 56 7.38 15.33 -7.89
CA ASN A 56 6.24 15.27 -8.81
C ASN A 56 5.60 13.87 -8.97
N TYR A 57 5.37 13.20 -7.84
CA TYR A 57 4.76 11.84 -7.79
C TYR A 57 5.59 10.74 -8.47
N SER A 58 6.89 10.97 -8.61
CA SER A 58 7.82 9.94 -9.05
C SER A 58 8.30 9.09 -7.87
N CYS A 59 8.90 7.97 -8.13
CA CYS A 59 9.53 7.11 -7.12
C CYS A 59 10.89 6.61 -7.58
N LEU A 60 11.75 6.33 -6.60
CA LEU A 60 13.01 5.64 -6.81
C LEU A 60 12.73 4.14 -6.88
N VAL A 61 13.24 3.47 -7.89
CA VAL A 61 13.13 2.02 -8.07
C VAL A 61 14.52 1.39 -7.98
N ILE A 62 14.66 0.41 -7.11
CA ILE A 62 15.86 -0.39 -6.97
C ILE A 62 15.57 -1.79 -7.51
N SER A 63 16.39 -2.26 -8.44
CA SER A 63 16.31 -3.60 -9.01
C SER A 63 17.39 -4.49 -8.41
N ASN A 64 16.97 -5.54 -7.71
CA ASN A 64 17.88 -6.56 -7.15
C ASN A 64 18.22 -7.66 -8.19
N ASN A 65 17.53 -7.66 -9.35
CA ASN A 65 17.74 -8.62 -10.42
C ASN A 65 18.87 -8.24 -11.38
N SER A 66 19.54 -7.11 -11.17
CA SER A 66 20.64 -6.70 -12.02
C SER A 66 21.83 -7.67 -11.86
N LYS A 67 22.38 -8.13 -12.98
CA LYS A 67 23.61 -8.92 -13.01
C LYS A 67 24.87 -8.06 -12.88
N SER A 68 24.73 -6.74 -12.92
CA SER A 68 25.80 -5.78 -12.84
C SER A 68 25.92 -5.22 -11.42
N ASN A 69 27.15 -5.03 -10.95
CA ASN A 69 27.44 -4.38 -9.68
C ASN A 69 27.47 -2.84 -9.80
N LYS A 70 27.19 -2.30 -10.99
CA LYS A 70 27.12 -0.85 -11.18
C LYS A 70 25.80 -0.31 -10.64
N ILE A 71 25.89 0.73 -9.81
CA ILE A 71 24.72 1.41 -9.22
C ILE A 71 23.75 1.90 -10.31
N THR A 72 24.30 2.41 -11.42
CA THR A 72 23.50 2.92 -12.55
C THR A 72 22.61 1.87 -13.21
N ASP A 73 22.95 0.59 -13.11
CA ASP A 73 22.20 -0.51 -13.70
C ASP A 73 21.16 -1.09 -12.72
N GLN A 74 21.20 -0.66 -11.46
CA GLN A 74 20.33 -1.11 -10.39
C GLN A 74 19.28 -0.08 -10.00
N ILE A 75 19.47 1.18 -10.38
CA ILE A 75 18.63 2.28 -9.93
C ILE A 75 17.91 2.90 -11.12
N PHE A 76 16.59 3.05 -10.95
CA PHE A 76 15.71 3.69 -11.92
C PHE A 76 14.82 4.68 -11.20
N TRP A 77 14.28 5.64 -11.91
CA TRP A 77 13.16 6.43 -11.44
C TRP A 77 11.92 6.10 -12.27
N TYR A 78 10.77 6.12 -11.65
CA TYR A 78 9.52 5.81 -12.31
C TYR A 78 8.47 6.86 -11.93
N LYS A 79 7.73 7.31 -12.92
CA LYS A 79 6.55 8.14 -12.76
C LYS A 79 5.40 7.46 -13.48
N ALA A 80 4.27 7.30 -12.79
CA ALA A 80 3.06 6.78 -13.42
C ALA A 80 2.56 7.76 -14.48
N GLU A 81 2.18 7.22 -15.64
CA GLU A 81 1.53 7.99 -16.68
C GLU A 81 0.09 8.29 -16.28
N ASP A 82 -0.37 9.51 -16.58
CA ASP A 82 -1.78 9.85 -16.47
C ASP A 82 -2.56 9.04 -17.52
N ARG A 83 -3.45 8.20 -17.05
CA ARG A 83 -4.30 7.39 -17.92
C ARG A 83 -5.73 7.86 -17.80
N PRO A 84 -6.51 7.82 -18.93
CA PRO A 84 -7.93 8.09 -18.85
C PRO A 84 -8.62 7.10 -17.91
N ASP A 85 -9.70 7.55 -17.29
CA ASP A 85 -10.52 6.70 -16.43
C ASP A 85 -10.95 5.45 -17.19
N TYR A 86 -10.74 4.29 -16.59
CA TYR A 86 -11.16 3.03 -17.17
C TYR A 86 -12.05 2.27 -16.16
N LYS A 87 -13.00 1.53 -16.71
CA LYS A 87 -13.85 0.65 -15.91
C LYS A 87 -13.27 -0.75 -15.89
N LEU A 88 -13.01 -1.26 -14.69
CA LEU A 88 -12.60 -2.64 -14.50
C LEU A 88 -13.83 -3.56 -14.54
N GLY A 89 -13.73 -4.66 -15.28
CA GLY A 89 -14.79 -5.67 -15.41
C GLY A 89 -15.43 -5.72 -16.80
N SER A 90 -16.22 -6.79 -17.05
CA SER A 90 -16.93 -6.95 -18.32
C SER A 90 -18.13 -6.01 -18.42
N LYS A 91 -18.65 -5.83 -19.64
CA LYS A 91 -19.85 -5.03 -19.88
C LYS A 91 -21.07 -5.61 -19.13
N GLU A 92 -21.21 -6.94 -19.14
CA GLU A 92 -22.27 -7.65 -18.43
C GLU A 92 -22.20 -7.40 -16.93
N PHE A 93 -21.00 -7.38 -16.36
CA PHE A 93 -20.81 -7.07 -14.95
C PHE A 93 -21.33 -5.67 -14.59
N TRP A 94 -21.05 -4.69 -15.45
CA TRP A 94 -21.50 -3.30 -15.22
C TRP A 94 -23.00 -3.12 -15.41
N GLU A 95 -23.62 -3.87 -16.34
CA GLU A 95 -25.07 -3.90 -16.52
C GLU A 95 -25.78 -4.53 -15.31
N MET A 96 -25.26 -5.66 -14.82
CA MET A 96 -25.77 -6.27 -13.59
C MET A 96 -25.65 -5.35 -12.37
N SER A 97 -24.50 -4.68 -12.23
CA SER A 97 -24.27 -3.73 -11.13
C SER A 97 -25.25 -2.55 -11.15
N LYS A 98 -25.59 -2.03 -12.33
CA LYS A 98 -26.59 -0.96 -12.46
C LYS A 98 -27.99 -1.43 -12.04
N ASN A 99 -28.37 -2.65 -12.41
CA ASN A 99 -29.65 -3.22 -12.05
C ASN A 99 -29.76 -3.47 -10.54
N LEU A 100 -28.66 -3.91 -9.90
CA LEU A 100 -28.61 -4.08 -8.45
C LEU A 100 -28.64 -2.74 -7.70
N ALA A 101 -28.02 -1.70 -8.26
CA ALA A 101 -28.04 -0.37 -7.64
C ALA A 101 -29.39 0.35 -7.76
N SER A 102 -30.21 0.01 -8.77
CA SER A 102 -31.56 0.58 -8.91
C SER A 102 -32.57 0.02 -7.91
N ASP A 103 -32.31 -1.17 -7.35
CA ASP A 103 -33.17 -1.76 -6.31
C ASP A 103 -32.84 -1.25 -4.89
N ASP A 104 -31.73 -0.54 -4.75
CA ASP A 104 -31.26 0.06 -3.50
C ASP A 104 -31.43 1.60 -3.52
N GLU A 105 -32.66 2.08 -3.83
CA GLU A 105 -33.11 3.42 -3.46
C GLU A 105 -33.29 3.51 -1.94
N GLY A 106 -32.40 2.90 -1.19
CA GLY A 106 -32.38 2.84 0.24
C GLY A 106 -31.25 3.69 0.81
N ASP A 107 -31.65 4.73 1.49
CA ASP A 107 -30.90 5.45 2.50
C ASP A 107 -29.58 6.11 2.00
N GLU A 108 -29.73 7.31 1.46
CA GLU A 108 -28.65 8.31 1.50
C GLU A 108 -27.98 8.25 2.88
N TYR A 109 -26.68 7.92 2.91
CA TYR A 109 -25.93 7.79 4.14
C TYR A 109 -26.03 9.11 4.94
N ASP A 110 -26.88 9.16 5.95
CA ASP A 110 -26.96 10.23 6.92
C ASP A 110 -25.95 9.95 8.06
N PRO A 111 -24.85 10.69 8.13
CA PRO A 111 -23.85 10.50 9.20
C PRO A 111 -24.43 10.81 10.60
N ASN A 112 -25.57 11.50 10.69
CA ASN A 112 -26.25 11.83 11.95
C ASN A 112 -27.39 10.86 12.29
N ALA A 113 -27.75 9.96 11.39
CA ALA A 113 -28.72 8.93 11.68
C ALA A 113 -28.17 8.00 12.77
N ARG A 114 -28.64 8.16 13.99
CA ARG A 114 -28.38 7.21 15.08
C ARG A 114 -28.89 5.84 14.65
N LYS A 115 -27.99 4.91 14.34
CA LYS A 115 -28.34 3.51 14.12
C LYS A 115 -29.19 3.05 15.31
N LYS A 116 -30.51 2.89 15.10
CA LYS A 116 -31.34 2.15 16.04
C LYS A 116 -30.82 0.73 16.01
N GLN A 117 -29.94 0.39 16.95
CA GLN A 117 -29.55 -0.99 17.18
C GLN A 117 -30.85 -1.73 17.53
N LYS A 118 -31.35 -2.56 16.61
CA LYS A 118 -32.25 -3.63 16.96
C LYS A 118 -31.48 -4.50 17.94
N GLY A 119 -31.77 -4.32 19.24
CA GLY A 119 -31.18 -5.12 20.29
C GLY A 119 -31.49 -6.58 20.00
N GLN A 120 -30.47 -7.36 19.67
CA GLN A 120 -30.58 -8.80 19.70
C GLN A 120 -30.76 -9.18 21.17
N ASN A 121 -31.97 -9.57 21.54
CA ASN A 121 -32.25 -10.15 22.86
C ASN A 121 -31.56 -11.51 22.94
N ILE A 122 -30.31 -11.49 23.40
CA ILE A 122 -29.58 -12.72 23.71
C ILE A 122 -30.07 -13.23 25.06
N THR A 123 -30.93 -14.21 25.05
CA THR A 123 -31.42 -14.90 26.27
C THR A 123 -30.39 -15.98 26.62
N VAL A 124 -29.58 -15.75 27.63
CA VAL A 124 -28.66 -16.76 28.18
C VAL A 124 -29.44 -17.66 29.12
N LYS A 125 -29.75 -18.89 28.70
CA LYS A 125 -30.28 -19.94 29.60
C LYS A 125 -29.10 -20.48 30.45
N LYS A 126 -29.05 -20.10 31.74
CA LYS A 126 -28.19 -20.78 32.71
C LYS A 126 -28.75 -22.16 33.00
N THR A 127 -28.16 -23.21 32.45
CA THR A 127 -28.36 -24.58 32.92
C THR A 127 -27.67 -24.73 34.29
N GLY A 128 -28.46 -24.77 35.35
CA GLY A 128 -27.96 -25.04 36.69
C GLY A 128 -27.46 -26.47 36.81
N GLY A 129 -26.15 -26.66 36.80
CA GLY A 129 -25.54 -27.90 37.25
C GLY A 129 -25.51 -27.91 38.79
N LYS A 130 -26.27 -28.83 39.42
CA LYS A 130 -26.07 -29.20 40.81
C LYS A 130 -24.80 -30.06 40.86
N TRP A 131 -23.92 -29.68 41.71
CA TRP A 131 -22.82 -30.52 42.22
C TRP A 131 -23.24 -31.19 43.51
#